data_0c6cdb1876bfa17c62610122efbcb93b
#
_entry.id   0c6cdb1876bfa17c62610122efbcb93b
#
_cell.length_a   1.000
_cell.length_b   1.000
_cell.length_c   1.000
_cell.angle_alpha   90.00
_cell.angle_beta   90.00
_cell.angle_gamma   90.00
#
_symmetry.space_group_name_H-M   'P 1'
#
loop_
_entity.id
_entity.type
_entity.pdbx_description
1 polymer ?
#
loop_
_entity_poly.entity_id
_entity_poly.type
_entity_poly.pdbx_seq_one_letter_code
_entity_poly.pdbx_strand_id
1 'polypeptide(L)'
;MKRHLKLISSVLLTVFLTACGSSTKETQVINLLPVCNGNIYRYINPGGKIIINPQFKESSVFRNKLALVRTFGTKPSWGFISEDGNFAIKANYKEATVFSEDIAWVVPENGAPQAINSKGETLFKLPIAKSVRIFKDGLAAFSISIDSVNQKWGFVDKNGTVKINPQYSAVRNFSDGKCAVANAAGEWGYIDAAGKQIVNSQYANARDFEAGKAVVSSGKNWGVIVETGKYAINPTFQEMKADFKQYQVKQNNKWGWCNQDGKMVIEPQFTDAEPFAGNDLAPVKQGDKWGYINKSGKMIINPQFDSALPFNGNIAWVMIGGKGGFIDNKGKYAIQPLYDNISEDFKTYLLTGSSIFESATSDYFDADAIINRLKKDITINTVAGLNFSSPMSAIYSRFKKSETDFNKSSSEHQIIAAERISNDETLDFFVLGNPWVEKYNGNLGFSYTLKPVYKHIGFTYRIKLTGRSVGREAVVLKSMETALNGYTKDTKHSGENVCILQSKSQLIVILKQSGTIIVAIYPLNPENLQMVDFNYGNGMEADSTTVSTDSLTTKTK
;
A
#
# COMPACT_ATOMS: atom_id res chain seq x y z
N MET A 1 79.69 30.97 16.06
CA MET A 1 79.16 29.74 15.57
C MET A 1 77.64 29.83 15.63
N LYS A 2 76.95 30.18 14.57
CA LYS A 2 75.50 30.22 14.48
C LYS A 2 75.08 29.20 13.40
N ARG A 3 74.38 28.11 13.80
CA ARG A 3 73.83 27.12 12.89
C ARG A 3 72.46 27.61 12.43
N HIS A 4 72.28 27.82 11.14
CA HIS A 4 70.99 28.05 10.50
C HIS A 4 70.27 26.72 10.31
N LEU A 5 69.08 26.60 10.90
CA LEU A 5 68.16 25.52 10.64
C LEU A 5 67.24 25.95 9.48
N LYS A 6 67.35 25.26 8.35
CA LYS A 6 66.40 25.42 7.23
C LYS A 6 65.16 24.61 7.49
N LEU A 7 64.04 25.30 7.63
CA LEU A 7 62.70 24.69 7.60
C LEU A 7 62.38 24.30 6.16
N ILE A 8 62.20 23.00 5.91
CA ILE A 8 61.63 22.48 4.68
C ILE A 8 60.15 22.34 4.91
N SER A 9 59.36 23.23 4.29
CA SER A 9 57.91 23.14 4.24
C SER A 9 57.52 22.08 3.21
N SER A 10 57.09 20.89 3.66
CA SER A 10 56.47 19.90 2.80
C SER A 10 54.99 20.24 2.65
N VAL A 11 54.63 20.76 1.48
CA VAL A 11 53.23 20.88 1.06
C VAL A 11 52.70 19.46 0.79
N LEU A 12 51.87 18.95 1.70
CA LEU A 12 51.12 17.72 1.49
C LEU A 12 49.96 18.06 0.54
N LEU A 13 50.12 17.70 -0.72
CA LEU A 13 49.07 17.76 -1.73
C LEU A 13 48.09 16.60 -1.44
N THR A 14 47.03 16.89 -0.69
CA THR A 14 45.96 15.93 -0.47
C THR A 14 45.12 15.83 -1.76
N VAL A 15 45.43 14.83 -2.57
CA VAL A 15 44.56 14.44 -3.68
C VAL A 15 43.30 13.87 -3.08
N PHE A 16 42.19 14.61 -3.10
CA PHE A 16 40.89 14.05 -2.90
C PHE A 16 40.57 13.17 -4.11
N LEU A 17 40.85 11.87 -3.99
CA LEU A 17 40.22 10.85 -4.79
C LEU A 17 38.75 10.81 -4.32
N THR A 18 37.87 11.46 -5.07
CA THR A 18 36.45 11.17 -5.05
C THR A 18 36.29 9.73 -5.54
N ALA A 19 36.43 8.81 -4.60
CA ALA A 19 35.95 7.45 -4.84
C ALA A 19 34.45 7.56 -5.06
N CYS A 20 34.04 7.41 -6.32
CA CYS A 20 32.67 7.09 -6.69
C CYS A 20 32.40 5.69 -6.14
N GLY A 21 32.13 5.61 -4.84
CA GLY A 21 31.77 4.39 -4.16
C GLY A 21 30.35 4.05 -4.55
N SER A 22 30.19 3.06 -5.45
CA SER A 22 28.93 2.35 -5.57
C SER A 22 28.56 1.82 -4.19
N SER A 23 27.61 2.47 -3.52
CA SER A 23 27.06 1.98 -2.25
C SER A 23 26.23 0.75 -2.55
N THR A 24 26.87 -0.41 -2.52
CA THR A 24 26.14 -1.65 -2.29
C THR A 24 25.47 -1.49 -0.93
N LYS A 25 24.14 -1.36 -0.91
CA LYS A 25 23.37 -1.29 0.33
C LYS A 25 23.57 -2.59 1.10
N GLU A 26 24.59 -2.67 1.96
CA GLU A 26 24.58 -3.66 3.02
C GLU A 26 23.37 -3.35 3.91
N THR A 27 22.45 -4.29 4.02
CA THR A 27 21.34 -4.18 4.95
C THR A 27 21.91 -4.10 6.36
N GLN A 28 21.72 -2.97 7.02
CA GLN A 28 22.14 -2.80 8.41
C GLN A 28 21.42 -3.83 9.28
N VAL A 29 22.17 -4.57 10.09
CA VAL A 29 21.58 -5.52 11.05
C VAL A 29 20.77 -4.74 12.09
N ILE A 30 19.49 -5.09 12.23
CA ILE A 30 18.60 -4.47 13.22
C ILE A 30 18.75 -5.20 14.55
N ASN A 31 19.20 -4.47 15.59
CA ASN A 31 19.48 -5.01 16.93
C ASN A 31 18.29 -4.86 17.90
N LEU A 32 17.33 -3.98 17.60
CA LEU A 32 16.09 -3.84 18.35
C LEU A 32 14.93 -4.25 17.44
N LEU A 33 14.42 -5.44 17.70
CA LEU A 33 13.44 -6.12 16.84
C LEU A 33 12.02 -5.72 17.29
N PRO A 34 11.23 -5.03 16.46
CA PRO A 34 9.86 -4.68 16.81
C PRO A 34 8.93 -5.88 16.62
N VAL A 35 8.45 -6.46 17.71
CA VAL A 35 7.53 -7.60 17.77
C VAL A 35 6.25 -7.22 18.50
N CYS A 36 5.15 -7.94 18.23
CA CYS A 36 3.87 -7.66 18.89
C CYS A 36 3.15 -8.91 19.36
N ASN A 37 2.31 -8.70 20.38
CA ASN A 37 1.23 -9.58 20.78
C ASN A 37 -0.01 -8.72 20.98
N GLY A 38 -1.16 -9.14 20.44
CA GLY A 38 -2.41 -8.40 20.54
C GLY A 38 -2.34 -6.98 19.92
N ASN A 39 -1.58 -6.80 18.83
CA ASN A 39 -1.38 -5.51 18.16
C ASN A 39 -0.70 -4.43 19.02
N ILE A 40 0.03 -4.82 20.06
CA ILE A 40 0.82 -3.91 20.91
C ILE A 40 2.30 -4.21 20.68
N TYR A 41 3.01 -3.24 20.10
CA TYR A 41 4.41 -3.37 19.75
C TYR A 41 5.35 -3.09 20.94
N ARG A 42 6.44 -3.86 20.96
CA ARG A 42 7.58 -3.77 21.88
C ARG A 42 8.85 -4.00 21.10
N TYR A 43 9.99 -3.70 21.71
CA TYR A 43 11.27 -4.03 21.11
C TYR A 43 12.03 -5.03 21.98
N ILE A 44 12.55 -6.07 21.33
CA ILE A 44 13.40 -7.08 21.93
C ILE A 44 14.79 -7.06 21.30
N ASN A 45 15.80 -7.54 22.01
CA ASN A 45 17.10 -7.81 21.40
C ASN A 45 17.11 -9.19 20.70
N PRO A 46 18.17 -9.54 19.92
CA PRO A 46 18.29 -10.85 19.27
C PRO A 46 18.31 -12.05 20.21
N GLY A 47 18.55 -11.85 21.50
CA GLY A 47 18.46 -12.88 22.54
C GLY A 47 17.05 -13.03 23.14
N GLY A 48 16.06 -12.30 22.65
CA GLY A 48 14.65 -12.36 23.12
C GLY A 48 14.35 -11.53 24.36
N LYS A 49 15.33 -10.80 24.93
CA LYS A 49 15.10 -9.92 26.08
C LYS A 49 14.33 -8.69 25.64
N ILE A 50 13.23 -8.36 26.36
CA ILE A 50 12.49 -7.12 26.17
C ILE A 50 13.40 -5.95 26.59
N ILE A 51 13.60 -5.00 25.68
CA ILE A 51 14.35 -3.77 25.91
C ILE A 51 13.39 -2.59 26.08
N ILE A 52 12.35 -2.51 25.24
CA ILE A 52 11.30 -1.49 25.34
C ILE A 52 9.97 -2.20 25.54
N ASN A 53 9.28 -1.85 26.62
CA ASN A 53 8.01 -2.45 27.02
C ASN A 53 6.90 -2.23 25.96
N PRO A 54 5.89 -3.12 25.91
CA PRO A 54 4.79 -3.01 24.96
C PRO A 54 3.96 -1.77 25.24
N GLN A 55 3.88 -0.84 24.28
CA GLN A 55 3.17 0.43 24.46
C GLN A 55 2.81 1.16 23.17
N PHE A 56 3.18 0.63 21.99
CA PHE A 56 2.96 1.33 20.73
C PHE A 56 1.95 0.58 19.86
N LYS A 57 1.15 1.37 19.12
CA LYS A 57 0.20 0.88 18.14
C LYS A 57 0.88 0.48 16.83
N GLU A 58 1.90 1.22 16.44
CA GLU A 58 2.74 0.97 15.26
C GLU A 58 4.18 1.32 15.60
N SER A 59 5.13 0.67 14.93
CA SER A 59 6.55 0.87 15.20
C SER A 59 7.41 0.59 13.97
N SER A 60 8.39 1.46 13.72
CA SER A 60 9.43 1.24 12.72
C SER A 60 10.64 0.52 13.31
N VAL A 61 11.55 0.08 12.45
CA VAL A 61 12.91 -0.25 12.88
C VAL A 61 13.67 1.01 13.30
N PHE A 62 14.66 0.85 14.18
CA PHE A 62 15.56 1.95 14.53
C PHE A 62 16.47 2.30 13.35
N ARG A 63 16.54 3.59 13.05
CA ARG A 63 17.45 4.21 12.07
C ARG A 63 18.05 5.45 12.69
N ASN A 64 19.39 5.58 12.62
CA ASN A 64 20.11 6.69 13.27
C ASN A 64 19.68 6.88 14.76
N LYS A 65 19.52 5.74 15.50
CA LYS A 65 19.14 5.69 16.93
C LYS A 65 17.70 6.17 17.23
N LEU A 66 16.89 6.41 16.21
CA LEU A 66 15.49 6.80 16.37
C LEU A 66 14.56 5.80 15.68
N ALA A 67 13.44 5.49 16.32
CA ALA A 67 12.35 4.74 15.74
C ALA A 67 11.08 5.58 15.70
N LEU A 68 10.39 5.56 14.57
CA LEU A 68 9.09 6.16 14.41
C LEU A 68 8.04 5.25 15.07
N VAL A 69 7.23 5.79 15.96
CA VAL A 69 6.19 5.04 16.68
C VAL A 69 4.87 5.82 16.67
N ARG A 70 3.78 5.06 16.73
CA ARG A 70 2.44 5.63 16.90
C ARG A 70 1.87 5.26 18.26
N THR A 71 1.29 6.24 18.95
CA THR A 71 0.67 6.05 20.26
C THR A 71 -0.72 5.43 20.15
N PHE A 72 -1.23 4.91 21.29
CA PHE A 72 -2.64 4.63 21.47
C PHE A 72 -3.39 5.89 21.93
N GLY A 73 -4.71 5.82 22.01
CA GLY A 73 -5.58 6.86 22.54
C GLY A 73 -6.66 7.29 21.53
N THR A 74 -7.43 8.29 21.92
CA THR A 74 -8.50 8.84 21.08
C THR A 74 -7.98 9.62 19.87
N LYS A 75 -6.75 10.13 19.96
CA LYS A 75 -6.00 10.78 18.87
C LYS A 75 -4.60 10.16 18.78
N PRO A 76 -4.48 8.99 18.13
CA PRO A 76 -3.17 8.35 17.95
C PRO A 76 -2.25 9.26 17.14
N SER A 77 -1.07 9.55 17.67
CA SER A 77 -0.13 10.49 17.08
C SER A 77 1.22 9.83 16.85
N TRP A 78 1.94 10.30 15.85
CA TRP A 78 3.30 9.87 15.53
C TRP A 78 4.32 10.69 16.30
N GLY A 79 5.38 10.00 16.75
CA GLY A 79 6.56 10.58 17.39
C GLY A 79 7.75 9.67 17.22
N PHE A 80 8.89 10.08 17.76
CA PHE A 80 10.12 9.30 17.64
C PHE A 80 10.67 8.98 19.03
N ILE A 81 11.07 7.72 19.21
CA ILE A 81 11.70 7.24 20.43
C ILE A 81 13.18 6.96 20.20
N SER A 82 13.98 7.11 21.24
CA SER A 82 15.36 6.63 21.37
C SER A 82 15.39 5.16 21.80
N GLU A 83 16.58 4.55 21.74
CA GLU A 83 16.78 3.12 22.03
C GLU A 83 16.48 2.72 23.49
N ASP A 84 16.35 3.68 24.39
CA ASP A 84 15.87 3.49 25.77
C ASP A 84 14.33 3.51 25.90
N GLY A 85 13.60 3.76 24.80
CA GLY A 85 12.15 3.79 24.74
C GLY A 85 11.51 5.12 25.13
N ASN A 86 12.31 6.15 25.42
CA ASN A 86 11.81 7.49 25.71
C ASN A 86 11.55 8.28 24.42
N PHE A 87 10.55 9.18 24.44
CA PHE A 87 10.32 10.07 23.32
C PHE A 87 11.46 11.09 23.19
N ALA A 88 12.28 10.94 22.14
CA ALA A 88 13.22 11.96 21.70
C ALA A 88 12.47 13.13 21.01
N ILE A 89 11.41 12.80 20.28
CA ILE A 89 10.49 13.78 19.66
C ILE A 89 9.07 13.35 20.03
N LYS A 90 8.36 14.21 20.76
CA LYS A 90 7.02 13.92 21.30
C LYS A 90 6.03 13.52 20.20
N ALA A 91 5.16 12.59 20.52
CA ALA A 91 4.09 12.15 19.62
C ALA A 91 2.97 13.19 19.57
N ASN A 92 3.02 14.06 18.57
CA ASN A 92 2.05 15.12 18.33
C ASN A 92 1.79 15.38 16.85
N TYR A 93 2.25 14.47 15.97
CA TYR A 93 2.07 14.61 14.54
C TYR A 93 0.97 13.66 14.03
N LYS A 94 0.18 14.17 13.08
CA LYS A 94 -0.84 13.40 12.37
C LYS A 94 -0.18 12.32 11.51
N GLU A 95 0.90 12.67 10.84
CA GLU A 95 1.69 11.79 9.99
C GLU A 95 3.17 12.10 10.12
N ALA A 96 4.02 11.10 9.85
CA ALA A 96 5.47 11.27 9.82
C ALA A 96 6.13 10.21 8.94
N THR A 97 7.29 10.55 8.38
CA THR A 97 8.19 9.58 7.74
C THR A 97 9.28 9.14 8.72
N VAL A 98 9.94 8.04 8.42
CA VAL A 98 11.23 7.73 9.08
C VAL A 98 12.28 8.76 8.68
N PHE A 99 13.32 8.89 9.50
CA PHE A 99 14.49 9.68 9.14
C PHE A 99 15.23 9.06 7.97
N SER A 100 15.62 9.90 7.02
CA SER A 100 16.51 9.58 5.91
C SER A 100 17.38 10.79 5.63
N GLU A 101 18.69 10.58 5.53
CA GLU A 101 19.67 11.66 5.34
C GLU A 101 19.53 12.79 6.38
N ASP A 102 19.28 12.39 7.65
CA ASP A 102 19.11 13.23 8.84
C ASP A 102 17.87 14.12 8.86
N ILE A 103 16.95 13.93 7.91
CA ILE A 103 15.68 14.68 7.81
C ILE A 103 14.50 13.69 7.85
N ALA A 104 13.46 14.06 8.59
CA ALA A 104 12.14 13.42 8.53
C ALA A 104 11.09 14.45 8.15
N TRP A 105 10.04 14.00 7.48
CA TRP A 105 8.85 14.81 7.31
C TRP A 105 7.86 14.52 8.41
N VAL A 106 7.22 15.57 8.91
CA VAL A 106 6.11 15.48 9.87
C VAL A 106 4.97 16.38 9.42
N VAL A 107 3.74 15.94 9.67
CA VAL A 107 2.53 16.70 9.38
C VAL A 107 1.81 16.97 10.71
N PRO A 108 1.78 18.21 11.19
CA PRO A 108 0.95 18.58 12.35
C PRO A 108 -0.53 18.38 12.07
N GLU A 109 -1.35 18.27 13.11
CA GLU A 109 -2.82 18.06 13.02
C GLU A 109 -3.48 19.06 12.05
N ASN A 110 -3.10 20.33 12.14
CA ASN A 110 -3.65 21.41 11.32
C ASN A 110 -2.54 22.17 10.59
N GLY A 111 -1.67 21.46 9.87
CA GLY A 111 -0.53 22.10 9.24
C GLY A 111 -0.01 21.41 8.00
N ALA A 112 0.78 22.17 7.26
CA ALA A 112 1.49 21.66 6.09
C ALA A 112 2.64 20.74 6.50
N PRO A 113 3.14 19.87 5.60
CA PRO A 113 4.33 19.08 5.82
C PRO A 113 5.53 19.95 6.22
N GLN A 114 6.26 19.52 7.23
CA GLN A 114 7.45 20.16 7.76
C GLN A 114 8.62 19.17 7.75
N ALA A 115 9.75 19.61 7.25
CA ALA A 115 11.01 18.88 7.38
C ALA A 115 11.61 19.20 8.75
N ILE A 116 11.97 18.16 9.51
CA ILE A 116 12.59 18.28 10.84
C ILE A 116 13.92 17.56 10.90
N ASN A 117 14.81 18.02 11.78
CA ASN A 117 16.04 17.31 12.14
C ASN A 117 15.81 16.31 13.30
N SER A 118 16.85 15.57 13.67
CA SER A 118 16.81 14.55 14.73
C SER A 118 16.50 15.10 16.14
N LYS A 119 16.55 16.43 16.34
CA LYS A 119 16.14 17.09 17.59
C LYS A 119 14.65 17.51 17.56
N GLY A 120 13.97 17.32 16.43
CA GLY A 120 12.58 17.77 16.23
C GLY A 120 12.47 19.25 15.85
N GLU A 121 13.58 19.92 15.51
CA GLU A 121 13.58 21.31 15.07
C GLU A 121 13.14 21.39 13.61
N THR A 122 12.19 22.29 13.30
CA THR A 122 11.73 22.50 11.92
C THR A 122 12.82 23.18 11.10
N LEU A 123 13.24 22.54 10.03
CA LEU A 123 14.19 23.08 9.07
C LEU A 123 13.48 24.02 8.09
N PHE A 124 12.39 23.54 7.51
CA PHE A 124 11.50 24.33 6.65
C PHE A 124 10.11 23.69 6.56
N LYS A 125 9.16 24.44 5.99
CA LYS A 125 7.79 23.99 5.72
C LYS A 125 7.55 23.99 4.23
N LEU A 126 6.69 23.08 3.76
CA LEU A 126 6.34 22.98 2.33
C LEU A 126 4.80 23.10 2.16
N PRO A 127 4.23 24.31 2.28
CA PRO A 127 2.77 24.54 2.31
C PRO A 127 2.06 24.11 1.02
N ILE A 128 2.77 24.06 -0.11
CA ILE A 128 2.21 23.65 -1.40
C ILE A 128 2.07 22.13 -1.52
N ALA A 129 2.74 21.36 -0.65
CA ALA A 129 2.76 19.91 -0.75
C ALA A 129 1.51 19.30 -0.15
N LYS A 130 0.87 18.42 -0.91
CA LYS A 130 -0.14 17.49 -0.44
C LYS A 130 0.49 16.24 0.16
N SER A 131 1.52 15.72 -0.48
CA SER A 131 2.28 14.55 -0.02
C SER A 131 3.77 14.79 -0.18
N VAL A 132 4.55 14.15 0.68
CA VAL A 132 6.00 14.22 0.69
C VAL A 132 6.59 12.82 0.86
N ARG A 133 7.79 12.59 0.32
CA ARG A 133 8.57 11.36 0.51
C ARG A 133 9.89 11.68 1.19
N ILE A 134 10.54 10.65 1.75
CA ILE A 134 11.85 10.79 2.37
C ILE A 134 12.88 11.36 1.39
N PHE A 135 13.94 11.96 1.94
CA PHE A 135 15.10 12.38 1.17
C PHE A 135 15.92 11.16 0.73
N LYS A 136 16.30 11.14 -0.53
CA LYS A 136 17.25 10.20 -1.14
C LYS A 136 18.09 10.95 -2.17
N ASP A 137 19.40 10.76 -2.13
CA ASP A 137 20.37 11.48 -2.98
C ASP A 137 20.15 13.00 -2.93
N GLY A 138 19.84 13.53 -1.72
CA GLY A 138 19.66 14.97 -1.47
C GLY A 138 18.32 15.56 -1.91
N LEU A 139 17.42 14.77 -2.50
CA LEU A 139 16.12 15.21 -3.01
C LEU A 139 14.97 14.43 -2.39
N ALA A 140 13.86 15.11 -2.13
CA ALA A 140 12.63 14.53 -1.67
C ALA A 140 11.49 14.78 -2.67
N ALA A 141 10.75 13.75 -3.02
CA ALA A 141 9.57 13.93 -3.85
C ALA A 141 8.44 14.59 -3.06
N PHE A 142 7.72 15.50 -3.69
CA PHE A 142 6.48 16.06 -3.16
C PHE A 142 5.42 16.14 -4.26
N SER A 143 4.16 16.08 -3.87
CA SER A 143 3.05 16.24 -4.80
C SER A 143 2.24 17.49 -4.49
N ILE A 144 1.64 18.05 -5.52
CA ILE A 144 0.60 19.08 -5.40
C ILE A 144 -0.70 18.55 -6.01
N SER A 145 -1.85 18.99 -5.49
CA SER A 145 -3.13 18.72 -6.13
C SER A 145 -3.31 19.65 -7.33
N ILE A 146 -3.68 19.09 -8.47
CA ILE A 146 -4.11 19.86 -9.65
C ILE A 146 -5.65 20.06 -9.59
N ASP A 147 -6.33 19.00 -9.15
CA ASP A 147 -7.77 19.00 -8.88
C ASP A 147 -8.08 18.01 -7.74
N SER A 148 -9.34 17.69 -7.51
CA SER A 148 -9.77 16.78 -6.43
C SER A 148 -9.23 15.34 -6.57
N VAL A 149 -8.76 14.96 -7.76
CA VAL A 149 -8.37 13.57 -8.09
C VAL A 149 -6.91 13.49 -8.51
N ASN A 150 -6.42 14.49 -9.26
CA ASN A 150 -5.11 14.44 -9.90
C ASN A 150 -4.05 15.15 -9.07
N GLN A 151 -2.91 14.49 -8.94
CA GLN A 151 -1.70 15.03 -8.33
C GLN A 151 -0.58 15.05 -9.36
N LYS A 152 0.32 16.02 -9.19
CA LYS A 152 1.59 16.08 -9.91
C LYS A 152 2.73 16.08 -8.93
N TRP A 153 3.77 15.32 -9.27
CA TRP A 153 4.96 15.15 -8.46
C TRP A 153 6.12 15.97 -8.99
N GLY A 154 6.86 16.58 -8.08
CA GLY A 154 8.12 17.27 -8.29
C GLY A 154 9.10 16.94 -7.16
N PHE A 155 10.22 17.67 -7.08
CA PHE A 155 11.26 17.40 -6.10
C PHE A 155 11.77 18.67 -5.44
N VAL A 156 12.05 18.57 -4.14
CA VAL A 156 12.60 19.62 -3.29
C VAL A 156 13.94 19.18 -2.70
N ASP A 157 14.88 20.11 -2.54
CA ASP A 157 16.16 19.86 -1.86
C ASP A 157 16.06 19.99 -0.34
N LYS A 158 17.16 19.69 0.37
CA LYS A 158 17.23 19.75 1.84
C LYS A 158 17.09 21.16 2.43
N ASN A 159 17.14 22.20 1.60
CA ASN A 159 16.93 23.60 2.00
C ASN A 159 15.47 24.05 1.76
N GLY A 160 14.60 23.17 1.25
CA GLY A 160 13.22 23.52 0.91
C GLY A 160 13.07 24.18 -0.45
N THR A 161 14.13 24.21 -1.29
CA THR A 161 14.08 24.79 -2.64
C THR A 161 13.53 23.75 -3.63
N VAL A 162 12.49 24.11 -4.38
CA VAL A 162 11.98 23.27 -5.46
C VAL A 162 13.02 23.19 -6.58
N LYS A 163 13.55 22.00 -6.83
CA LYS A 163 14.51 21.70 -7.89
C LYS A 163 13.85 21.25 -9.18
N ILE A 164 12.79 20.47 -9.05
CA ILE A 164 12.03 19.96 -10.18
C ILE A 164 10.56 20.26 -9.92
N ASN A 165 9.97 21.10 -10.79
CA ASN A 165 8.58 21.48 -10.65
C ASN A 165 7.63 20.27 -10.80
N PRO A 166 6.50 20.26 -10.08
CA PRO A 166 5.53 19.17 -10.18
C PRO A 166 4.95 19.03 -11.59
N GLN A 167 5.26 17.93 -12.24
CA GLN A 167 4.84 17.63 -13.62
C GLN A 167 4.56 16.15 -13.89
N TYR A 168 5.11 15.24 -13.09
CA TYR A 168 5.00 13.80 -13.28
C TYR A 168 3.73 13.22 -12.65
N SER A 169 3.13 12.22 -13.30
CA SER A 169 1.95 11.52 -12.75
C SER A 169 2.32 10.60 -11.58
N ALA A 170 3.51 10.03 -11.60
CA ALA A 170 4.09 9.24 -10.51
C ALA A 170 5.62 9.34 -10.53
N VAL A 171 6.24 9.13 -9.38
CA VAL A 171 7.70 9.14 -9.24
C VAL A 171 8.12 8.05 -8.25
N ARG A 172 9.39 7.65 -8.30
CA ARG A 172 10.07 6.91 -7.22
C ARG A 172 10.98 7.83 -6.43
N ASN A 173 11.77 7.28 -5.54
CA ASN A 173 12.85 8.00 -4.89
C ASN A 173 14.07 8.09 -5.82
N PHE A 174 14.94 9.09 -5.63
CA PHE A 174 16.24 9.09 -6.26
C PHE A 174 17.10 7.94 -5.75
N SER A 175 17.85 7.33 -6.63
CA SER A 175 18.84 6.30 -6.34
C SER A 175 19.90 6.28 -7.43
N ASP A 176 21.18 6.22 -7.06
CA ASP A 176 22.32 6.37 -7.97
C ASP A 176 22.25 7.67 -8.83
N GLY A 177 21.77 8.77 -8.22
CA GLY A 177 21.59 10.07 -8.87
C GLY A 177 20.49 10.10 -9.95
N LYS A 178 19.62 9.10 -10.03
CA LYS A 178 18.57 8.96 -11.02
C LYS A 178 17.23 8.65 -10.36
N CYS A 179 16.15 9.06 -11.01
CA CYS A 179 14.81 8.80 -10.51
C CYS A 179 13.90 8.27 -11.61
N ALA A 180 13.18 7.19 -11.34
CA ALA A 180 12.11 6.74 -12.21
C ALA A 180 10.89 7.66 -12.07
N VAL A 181 10.38 8.14 -13.21
CA VAL A 181 9.23 9.05 -13.30
C VAL A 181 8.26 8.57 -14.37
N ALA A 182 6.96 8.77 -14.12
CA ALA A 182 5.91 8.44 -15.08
C ALA A 182 5.36 9.72 -15.73
N ASN A 183 5.15 9.67 -17.04
CA ASN A 183 4.48 10.71 -17.80
C ASN A 183 2.96 10.68 -17.57
N ALA A 184 2.20 11.55 -18.26
CA ALA A 184 0.74 11.61 -18.16
C ALA A 184 0.03 10.34 -18.68
N ALA A 185 0.67 9.59 -19.58
CA ALA A 185 0.15 8.31 -20.08
C ALA A 185 0.45 7.13 -19.14
N GLY A 186 1.18 7.36 -18.02
CA GLY A 186 1.58 6.32 -17.08
C GLY A 186 2.82 5.54 -17.51
N GLU A 187 3.49 5.96 -18.58
CA GLU A 187 4.72 5.33 -19.03
C GLU A 187 5.93 5.84 -18.21
N TRP A 188 6.78 4.92 -17.81
CA TRP A 188 7.95 5.19 -16.98
C TRP A 188 9.20 5.43 -17.81
N GLY A 189 9.99 6.39 -17.39
CA GLY A 189 11.33 6.69 -17.85
C GLY A 189 12.20 7.16 -16.69
N TYR A 190 13.35 7.73 -16.97
CA TYR A 190 14.26 8.18 -15.90
C TYR A 190 14.77 9.59 -16.15
N ILE A 191 14.96 10.32 -15.05
CA ILE A 191 15.56 11.66 -15.01
C ILE A 191 16.80 11.67 -14.12
N ASP A 192 17.68 12.65 -14.34
CA ASP A 192 18.77 13.01 -13.43
C ASP A 192 18.30 13.98 -12.35
N ALA A 193 19.20 14.34 -11.42
CA ALA A 193 18.92 15.26 -10.32
C ALA A 193 18.61 16.71 -10.77
N ALA A 194 18.91 17.07 -12.01
CA ALA A 194 18.54 18.35 -12.61
C ALA A 194 17.14 18.29 -13.29
N GLY A 195 16.49 17.14 -13.31
CA GLY A 195 15.22 16.91 -13.97
C GLY A 195 15.33 16.65 -15.48
N LYS A 196 16.55 16.50 -16.00
CA LYS A 196 16.77 16.17 -17.40
C LYS A 196 16.43 14.69 -17.63
N GLN A 197 15.63 14.41 -18.64
CA GLN A 197 15.32 13.05 -19.04
C GLN A 197 16.56 12.35 -19.63
N ILE A 198 16.94 11.22 -19.02
CA ILE A 198 18.08 10.40 -19.41
C ILE A 198 17.66 9.10 -20.10
N VAL A 199 16.48 8.60 -19.77
CA VAL A 199 15.84 7.47 -20.45
C VAL A 199 14.39 7.85 -20.75
N ASN A 200 14.00 7.75 -22.02
CA ASN A 200 12.66 8.12 -22.47
C ASN A 200 11.57 7.27 -21.78
N SER A 201 10.42 7.91 -21.55
CA SER A 201 9.24 7.23 -20.99
C SER A 201 8.68 6.25 -22.00
N GLN A 202 8.81 4.95 -21.72
CA GLN A 202 8.41 3.86 -22.62
C GLN A 202 8.12 2.55 -21.88
N TYR A 203 8.41 2.48 -20.58
CA TYR A 203 8.24 1.27 -19.79
C TYR A 203 6.88 1.24 -19.10
N ALA A 204 6.26 0.05 -19.02
CA ALA A 204 5.03 -0.13 -18.26
C ALA A 204 5.26 0.02 -16.74
N ASN A 205 6.48 -0.32 -16.27
CA ASN A 205 6.93 -0.07 -14.90
C ASN A 205 8.45 0.06 -14.87
N ALA A 206 8.96 0.79 -13.88
CA ALA A 206 10.40 0.99 -13.69
C ALA A 206 10.73 0.98 -12.20
N ARG A 207 11.83 0.32 -11.81
CA ARG A 207 12.37 0.31 -10.45
C ARG A 207 13.53 1.27 -10.33
N ASP A 208 14.00 1.50 -9.12
CA ASP A 208 15.13 2.39 -8.87
C ASP A 208 16.41 1.85 -9.53
N PHE A 209 17.30 2.75 -9.93
CA PHE A 209 18.65 2.39 -10.32
C PHE A 209 19.44 1.92 -9.09
N GLU A 210 20.19 0.85 -9.28
CA GLU A 210 21.07 0.28 -8.27
C GLU A 210 22.34 -0.25 -8.97
N ALA A 211 23.50 0.25 -8.58
CA ALA A 211 24.79 -0.07 -9.19
C ALA A 211 24.78 0.10 -10.73
N GLY A 212 24.21 1.21 -11.22
CA GLY A 212 24.15 1.56 -12.65
C GLY A 212 23.16 0.75 -13.49
N LYS A 213 22.30 -0.07 -12.88
CA LYS A 213 21.30 -0.89 -13.55
C LYS A 213 19.91 -0.69 -12.93
N ALA A 214 18.86 -0.84 -13.73
CA ALA A 214 17.49 -0.75 -13.26
C ALA A 214 16.61 -1.87 -13.86
N VAL A 215 15.75 -2.42 -13.03
CA VAL A 215 14.75 -3.41 -13.46
C VAL A 215 13.55 -2.68 -14.04
N VAL A 216 13.16 -3.01 -15.26
CA VAL A 216 12.05 -2.39 -15.98
C VAL A 216 11.13 -3.45 -16.58
N SER A 217 9.86 -3.09 -16.80
CA SER A 217 8.94 -3.95 -17.55
C SER A 217 8.58 -3.34 -18.90
N SER A 218 8.63 -4.17 -19.94
CA SER A 218 8.10 -3.89 -21.26
C SER A 218 6.88 -4.78 -21.47
N GLY A 219 5.69 -4.17 -21.50
CA GLY A 219 4.45 -4.92 -21.41
C GLY A 219 4.37 -5.73 -20.12
N LYS A 220 4.19 -7.04 -20.25
CA LYS A 220 4.08 -7.97 -19.09
C LYS A 220 5.41 -8.57 -18.63
N ASN A 221 6.48 -8.36 -19.38
CA ASN A 221 7.77 -8.99 -19.11
C ASN A 221 8.78 -8.01 -18.52
N TRP A 222 9.62 -8.52 -17.64
CA TRP A 222 10.65 -7.78 -16.93
C TRP A 222 12.04 -8.08 -17.47
N GLY A 223 12.88 -7.07 -17.48
CA GLY A 223 14.28 -7.12 -17.86
C GLY A 223 15.09 -6.08 -17.10
N VAL A 224 16.34 -5.88 -17.50
CA VAL A 224 17.26 -4.93 -16.87
C VAL A 224 17.83 -4.00 -17.92
N ILE A 225 17.89 -2.72 -17.62
CA ILE A 225 18.57 -1.71 -18.43
C ILE A 225 19.79 -1.15 -17.71
N VAL A 226 20.73 -0.65 -18.49
CA VAL A 226 21.83 0.21 -18.02
C VAL A 226 21.42 1.70 -18.13
N GLU A 227 22.25 2.60 -17.65
CA GLU A 227 21.99 4.04 -17.60
C GLU A 227 21.65 4.69 -18.94
N THR A 228 22.10 4.12 -20.05
CA THR A 228 21.78 4.59 -21.41
C THR A 228 20.40 4.15 -21.90
N GLY A 229 19.63 3.40 -21.09
CA GLY A 229 18.35 2.81 -21.48
C GLY A 229 18.46 1.54 -22.33
N LYS A 230 19.69 1.08 -22.65
CA LYS A 230 19.90 -0.19 -23.37
C LYS A 230 19.67 -1.37 -22.44
N TYR A 231 19.07 -2.42 -22.96
CA TYR A 231 18.88 -3.67 -22.19
C TYR A 231 20.22 -4.35 -21.91
N ALA A 232 20.50 -4.60 -20.62
CA ALA A 232 21.51 -5.55 -20.16
C ALA A 232 20.93 -6.96 -20.14
N ILE A 233 19.64 -7.08 -19.76
CA ILE A 233 18.86 -8.32 -19.81
C ILE A 233 17.56 -8.00 -20.51
N ASN A 234 17.28 -8.67 -21.63
CA ASN A 234 16.03 -8.48 -22.37
C ASN A 234 14.81 -8.84 -21.50
N PRO A 235 13.64 -8.18 -21.72
CA PRO A 235 12.44 -8.44 -20.93
C PRO A 235 11.80 -9.79 -21.30
N THR A 236 12.22 -10.84 -20.61
CA THR A 236 11.79 -12.24 -20.84
C THR A 236 11.15 -12.87 -19.60
N PHE A 237 11.35 -12.31 -18.42
CA PHE A 237 10.86 -12.86 -17.16
C PHE A 237 9.47 -12.33 -16.81
N GLN A 238 8.62 -13.20 -16.24
CA GLN A 238 7.28 -12.83 -15.76
C GLN A 238 7.34 -11.82 -14.59
N GLU A 239 8.37 -11.95 -13.74
CA GLU A 239 8.66 -11.03 -12.65
C GLU A 239 10.17 -11.01 -12.40
N MET A 240 10.70 -9.87 -11.97
CA MET A 240 12.11 -9.70 -11.68
C MET A 240 12.31 -8.69 -10.57
N LYS A 241 13.16 -9.03 -9.59
CA LYS A 241 13.52 -8.18 -8.45
C LYS A 241 15.04 -8.16 -8.32
N ALA A 242 15.60 -6.99 -8.01
CA ALA A 242 17.01 -6.91 -7.62
C ALA A 242 17.20 -7.65 -6.28
N ASP A 243 18.24 -8.44 -6.18
CA ASP A 243 18.62 -9.19 -4.98
C ASP A 243 20.13 -9.11 -4.79
N PHE A 244 20.58 -7.97 -4.28
CA PHE A 244 21.98 -7.65 -4.05
C PHE A 244 22.82 -7.68 -5.35
N LYS A 245 23.62 -8.73 -5.59
CA LYS A 245 24.48 -8.89 -6.79
C LYS A 245 23.87 -9.81 -7.85
N GLN A 246 22.61 -10.11 -7.75
CA GLN A 246 21.87 -11.00 -8.66
C GLN A 246 20.42 -10.52 -8.77
N TYR A 247 19.62 -11.24 -9.54
CA TYR A 247 18.19 -10.97 -9.66
C TYR A 247 17.40 -12.22 -9.31
N GLN A 248 16.39 -12.04 -8.47
CA GLN A 248 15.35 -13.02 -8.28
C GLN A 248 14.39 -12.92 -9.46
N VAL A 249 14.12 -14.03 -10.15
CA VAL A 249 13.33 -14.06 -11.39
C VAL A 249 12.23 -15.10 -11.33
N LYS A 250 11.11 -14.80 -11.99
CA LYS A 250 10.00 -15.73 -12.14
C LYS A 250 9.83 -16.14 -13.60
N GLN A 251 9.79 -17.43 -13.83
CA GLN A 251 9.56 -18.02 -15.14
C GLN A 251 8.69 -19.27 -14.97
N ASN A 252 7.71 -19.48 -15.86
CA ASN A 252 6.74 -20.58 -15.76
C ASN A 252 6.07 -20.68 -14.37
N ASN A 253 5.75 -19.51 -13.78
CA ASN A 253 5.19 -19.37 -12.42
C ASN A 253 6.07 -19.95 -11.30
N LYS A 254 7.36 -20.14 -11.53
CA LYS A 254 8.33 -20.58 -10.54
C LYS A 254 9.43 -19.55 -10.36
N TRP A 255 9.91 -19.44 -9.12
CA TRP A 255 11.00 -18.56 -8.74
C TRP A 255 12.35 -19.24 -8.84
N GLY A 256 13.34 -18.50 -9.30
CA GLY A 256 14.75 -18.84 -9.37
C GLY A 256 15.61 -17.57 -9.31
N TRP A 257 16.89 -17.68 -9.61
CA TRP A 257 17.82 -16.54 -9.63
C TRP A 257 18.72 -16.58 -10.84
N CYS A 258 18.98 -15.40 -11.42
CA CYS A 258 20.01 -15.22 -12.43
C CYS A 258 21.08 -14.20 -11.96
N ASN A 259 22.26 -14.30 -12.55
CA ASN A 259 23.33 -13.33 -12.34
C ASN A 259 23.02 -11.99 -13.05
N GLN A 260 23.95 -11.05 -12.96
CA GLN A 260 23.83 -9.72 -13.57
C GLN A 260 23.83 -9.70 -15.10
N ASP A 261 24.16 -10.81 -15.76
CA ASP A 261 24.13 -10.98 -17.21
C ASP A 261 22.91 -11.78 -17.68
N GLY A 262 22.01 -12.14 -16.76
CA GLY A 262 20.80 -12.91 -17.05
C GLY A 262 21.00 -14.43 -17.12
N LYS A 263 22.22 -14.93 -16.83
CA LYS A 263 22.48 -16.37 -16.77
C LYS A 263 21.91 -16.97 -15.49
N MET A 264 21.12 -18.03 -15.61
CA MET A 264 20.55 -18.72 -14.46
C MET A 264 21.65 -19.25 -13.52
N VAL A 265 21.49 -18.96 -12.23
CA VAL A 265 22.31 -19.46 -11.11
C VAL A 265 21.52 -20.52 -10.34
N ILE A 266 20.23 -20.28 -10.18
CA ILE A 266 19.28 -21.22 -9.58
C ILE A 266 18.08 -21.28 -10.53
N GLU A 267 17.87 -22.44 -11.15
CA GLU A 267 16.75 -22.66 -12.07
C GLU A 267 15.40 -22.39 -11.39
N PRO A 268 14.41 -21.82 -12.11
CA PRO A 268 13.07 -21.56 -11.57
C PRO A 268 12.35 -22.85 -11.16
N GLN A 269 12.24 -23.10 -9.88
CA GLN A 269 11.66 -24.32 -9.32
C GLN A 269 10.76 -24.12 -8.10
N PHE A 270 10.89 -23.00 -7.39
CA PHE A 270 10.16 -22.73 -6.15
C PHE A 270 8.80 -22.09 -6.43
N THR A 271 7.77 -22.51 -5.69
CA THR A 271 6.41 -21.95 -5.81
C THR A 271 6.37 -20.50 -5.32
N ASP A 272 7.17 -20.19 -4.30
CA ASP A 272 7.40 -18.85 -3.80
C ASP A 272 8.81 -18.73 -3.24
N ALA A 273 9.33 -17.51 -3.19
CA ALA A 273 10.68 -17.25 -2.70
C ALA A 273 10.84 -15.77 -2.29
N GLU A 274 11.65 -15.56 -1.27
CA GLU A 274 12.07 -14.23 -0.84
C GLU A 274 13.55 -13.99 -1.16
N PRO A 275 14.04 -12.76 -1.25
CA PRO A 275 15.42 -12.48 -1.64
C PRO A 275 16.42 -12.99 -0.61
N PHE A 276 17.67 -13.19 -1.05
CA PHE A 276 18.80 -13.37 -0.14
C PHE A 276 19.05 -12.14 0.74
N ALA A 277 18.70 -10.95 0.24
CA ALA A 277 18.84 -9.67 0.94
C ALA A 277 20.27 -9.44 1.50
N GLY A 278 21.29 -9.85 0.73
CA GLY A 278 22.69 -9.77 1.13
C GLY A 278 23.19 -10.91 2.03
N ASN A 279 22.33 -11.84 2.44
CA ASN A 279 22.69 -12.98 3.29
C ASN A 279 23.11 -14.22 2.46
N ASP A 280 23.52 -15.28 3.13
CA ASP A 280 23.92 -16.54 2.49
C ASP A 280 22.74 -17.50 2.30
N LEU A 281 21.61 -17.26 2.96
CA LEU A 281 20.41 -18.07 2.89
C LEU A 281 19.21 -17.23 2.45
N ALA A 282 18.42 -17.81 1.54
CA ALA A 282 17.15 -17.24 1.08
C ALA A 282 15.97 -18.14 1.45
N PRO A 283 14.84 -17.57 1.91
CA PRO A 283 13.63 -18.35 2.15
C PRO A 283 13.02 -18.77 0.82
N VAL A 284 12.62 -20.04 0.74
CA VAL A 284 11.91 -20.59 -0.43
C VAL A 284 10.74 -21.46 0.02
N LYS A 285 9.68 -21.46 -0.77
CA LYS A 285 8.50 -22.29 -0.54
C LYS A 285 8.54 -23.52 -1.44
N GLN A 286 8.41 -24.68 -0.82
CA GLN A 286 8.27 -25.96 -1.52
C GLN A 286 7.07 -26.70 -0.93
N GLY A 287 6.10 -27.02 -1.78
CA GLY A 287 4.77 -27.40 -1.28
C GLY A 287 4.13 -26.23 -0.53
N ASP A 288 3.58 -26.51 0.65
CA ASP A 288 2.91 -25.50 1.48
C ASP A 288 3.80 -24.89 2.57
N LYS A 289 5.06 -25.33 2.67
CA LYS A 289 5.98 -24.92 3.73
C LYS A 289 7.20 -24.18 3.19
N TRP A 290 7.72 -23.29 4.03
CA TRP A 290 8.93 -22.53 3.80
C TRP A 290 10.15 -23.21 4.43
N GLY A 291 11.25 -23.19 3.71
CA GLY A 291 12.59 -23.58 4.13
C GLY A 291 13.62 -22.57 3.64
N TYR A 292 14.90 -22.91 3.69
CA TYR A 292 15.96 -22.00 3.25
C TYR A 292 16.97 -22.72 2.37
N ILE A 293 17.37 -22.06 1.29
CA ILE A 293 18.43 -22.49 0.38
C ILE A 293 19.67 -21.61 0.51
N ASN A 294 20.82 -22.13 0.11
CA ASN A 294 22.02 -21.34 -0.10
C ASN A 294 22.10 -20.78 -1.54
N LYS A 295 23.15 -19.99 -1.83
CA LYS A 295 23.39 -19.35 -3.13
C LYS A 295 23.59 -20.33 -4.30
N SER A 296 23.81 -21.63 -4.05
CA SER A 296 23.83 -22.65 -5.09
C SER A 296 22.48 -23.35 -5.31
N GLY A 297 21.42 -22.92 -4.59
CA GLY A 297 20.10 -23.54 -4.65
C GLY A 297 19.93 -24.80 -3.80
N LYS A 298 20.96 -25.18 -3.01
CA LYS A 298 20.89 -26.32 -2.12
C LYS A 298 20.05 -25.99 -0.88
N MET A 299 19.08 -26.86 -0.55
CA MET A 299 18.30 -26.77 0.69
C MET A 299 19.22 -26.95 1.92
N ILE A 300 19.21 -25.97 2.81
CA ILE A 300 19.98 -25.96 4.06
C ILE A 300 19.04 -26.19 5.26
N ILE A 301 17.88 -25.55 5.24
CA ILE A 301 16.83 -25.75 6.25
C ILE A 301 15.61 -26.29 5.52
N ASN A 302 15.21 -27.51 5.83
CA ASN A 302 14.09 -28.19 5.17
C ASN A 302 12.77 -27.39 5.36
N PRO A 303 11.86 -27.46 4.36
CA PRO A 303 10.56 -26.80 4.45
C PRO A 303 9.75 -27.32 5.64
N GLN A 304 9.44 -26.43 6.59
CA GLN A 304 8.72 -26.75 7.82
C GLN A 304 7.91 -25.59 8.37
N PHE A 305 8.19 -24.35 7.95
CA PHE A 305 7.54 -23.14 8.47
C PHE A 305 6.33 -22.75 7.63
N ASP A 306 5.33 -22.12 8.27
CA ASP A 306 4.16 -21.57 7.58
C ASP A 306 4.52 -20.28 6.81
N SER A 307 5.47 -19.49 7.35
CA SER A 307 6.06 -18.32 6.72
C SER A 307 7.50 -18.16 7.15
N ALA A 308 8.33 -17.58 6.29
CA ALA A 308 9.73 -17.32 6.56
C ALA A 308 10.17 -16.02 5.88
N LEU A 309 11.04 -15.25 6.52
CA LEU A 309 11.60 -14.00 6.00
C LEU A 309 13.12 -14.09 5.87
N PRO A 310 13.76 -13.21 5.08
CA PRO A 310 15.21 -13.13 5.00
C PRO A 310 15.87 -12.95 6.36
N PHE A 311 17.11 -13.37 6.46
CA PHE A 311 17.90 -13.22 7.67
C PHE A 311 18.19 -11.75 7.99
N ASN A 312 18.13 -11.39 9.27
CA ASN A 312 18.67 -10.17 9.85
C ASN A 312 19.94 -10.55 10.61
N GLY A 313 21.08 -10.41 9.96
CA GLY A 313 22.33 -10.95 10.50
C GLY A 313 22.25 -12.47 10.65
N ASN A 314 22.31 -12.97 11.90
CA ASN A 314 22.35 -14.40 12.20
C ASN A 314 20.97 -15.02 12.53
N ILE A 315 19.90 -14.26 12.49
CA ILE A 315 18.55 -14.72 12.84
C ILE A 315 17.54 -14.39 11.75
N ALA A 316 16.57 -15.27 11.55
CA ALA A 316 15.47 -15.07 10.62
C ALA A 316 14.12 -15.28 11.30
N TRP A 317 13.16 -14.43 10.97
CA TRP A 317 11.78 -14.57 11.42
C TRP A 317 11.09 -15.71 10.70
N VAL A 318 10.46 -16.59 11.45
CA VAL A 318 9.64 -17.68 10.93
C VAL A 318 8.32 -17.78 11.71
N MET A 319 7.30 -18.29 11.07
CA MET A 319 6.01 -18.57 11.72
C MET A 319 5.70 -20.06 11.67
N ILE A 320 5.09 -20.57 12.74
CA ILE A 320 4.56 -21.92 12.82
C ILE A 320 3.34 -21.93 13.75
N GLY A 321 2.24 -22.56 13.33
CA GLY A 321 1.01 -22.65 14.11
C GLY A 321 0.44 -21.28 14.52
N GLY A 322 0.55 -20.28 13.67
CA GLY A 322 0.04 -18.92 13.92
C GLY A 322 0.89 -18.07 14.88
N LYS A 323 2.05 -18.58 15.34
CA LYS A 323 3.00 -17.84 16.17
C LYS A 323 4.35 -17.71 15.47
N GLY A 324 5.01 -16.60 15.70
CA GLY A 324 6.31 -16.30 15.13
C GLY A 324 7.43 -16.28 16.17
N GLY A 325 8.60 -16.64 15.72
CA GLY A 325 9.86 -16.65 16.46
C GLY A 325 11.05 -16.43 15.55
N PHE A 326 12.24 -16.57 16.07
CA PHE A 326 13.46 -16.41 15.29
C PHE A 326 14.30 -17.69 15.33
N ILE A 327 14.84 -18.07 14.18
CA ILE A 327 15.76 -19.19 14.02
C ILE A 327 17.16 -18.71 13.69
N ASP A 328 18.16 -19.52 13.99
CA ASP A 328 19.53 -19.36 13.52
C ASP A 328 19.71 -19.94 12.09
N ASN A 329 20.91 -19.81 11.52
CA ASN A 329 21.26 -20.31 10.18
C ASN A 329 21.28 -21.84 10.05
N LYS A 330 21.09 -22.58 11.15
CA LYS A 330 20.92 -24.05 11.18
C LYS A 330 19.45 -24.46 11.33
N GLY A 331 18.52 -23.48 11.44
CA GLY A 331 17.10 -23.72 11.66
C GLY A 331 16.70 -23.98 13.11
N LYS A 332 17.62 -23.79 14.08
CA LYS A 332 17.32 -23.92 15.50
C LYS A 332 16.72 -22.61 16.02
N TYR A 333 15.69 -22.69 16.87
CA TYR A 333 15.10 -21.50 17.47
C TYR A 333 16.12 -20.78 18.38
N ALA A 334 16.42 -19.53 18.00
CA ALA A 334 17.08 -18.55 18.85
C ALA A 334 16.06 -17.90 19.78
N ILE A 335 14.84 -17.68 19.28
CA ILE A 335 13.69 -17.20 20.05
C ILE A 335 12.49 -18.06 19.67
N GLN A 336 11.85 -18.71 20.65
CA GLN A 336 10.70 -19.57 20.43
C GLN A 336 9.52 -18.82 19.79
N PRO A 337 8.61 -19.51 19.06
CA PRO A 337 7.42 -18.92 18.50
C PRO A 337 6.43 -18.45 19.58
N LEU A 338 6.58 -17.21 20.03
CA LEU A 338 5.81 -16.60 21.14
C LEU A 338 5.02 -15.37 20.71
N TYR A 339 5.37 -14.77 19.58
CA TYR A 339 4.81 -13.50 19.11
C TYR A 339 3.75 -13.72 18.04
N ASP A 340 2.78 -12.80 17.96
CA ASP A 340 1.79 -12.83 16.90
C ASP A 340 2.39 -12.35 15.57
N ASN A 341 3.25 -11.32 15.62
CA ASN A 341 3.90 -10.78 14.43
C ASN A 341 5.13 -9.94 14.77
N ILE A 342 5.85 -9.54 13.72
CA ILE A 342 6.81 -8.43 13.72
C ILE A 342 6.14 -7.19 13.11
N SER A 343 6.73 -5.99 13.27
CA SER A 343 6.17 -4.81 12.61
C SER A 343 6.25 -4.93 11.08
N GLU A 344 5.27 -4.38 10.39
CA GLU A 344 5.27 -4.36 8.92
C GLU A 344 6.46 -3.58 8.36
N ASP A 345 6.95 -2.58 9.08
CA ASP A 345 8.18 -1.86 8.72
C ASP A 345 9.40 -2.79 8.77
N PHE A 346 9.53 -3.61 9.81
CA PHE A 346 10.64 -4.56 9.91
C PHE A 346 10.56 -5.64 8.83
N LYS A 347 9.37 -6.17 8.56
CA LYS A 347 9.13 -7.10 7.47
C LYS A 347 9.54 -6.51 6.12
N THR A 348 9.07 -5.30 5.84
CA THR A 348 9.42 -4.60 4.59
C THR A 348 10.92 -4.34 4.50
N TYR A 349 11.55 -3.95 5.61
CA TYR A 349 12.99 -3.75 5.67
C TYR A 349 13.78 -5.03 5.32
N LEU A 350 13.39 -6.18 5.86
CA LEU A 350 14.02 -7.47 5.55
C LEU A 350 13.89 -7.85 4.08
N LEU A 351 12.78 -7.48 3.44
CA LEU A 351 12.48 -7.82 2.04
C LEU A 351 13.11 -6.86 1.04
N THR A 352 13.27 -5.58 1.38
CA THR A 352 13.56 -4.52 0.40
C THR A 352 14.68 -3.57 0.84
N GLY A 353 15.12 -3.62 2.10
CA GLY A 353 16.02 -2.62 2.69
C GLY A 353 15.37 -1.23 2.91
N SER A 354 14.07 -1.09 2.61
CA SER A 354 13.31 0.15 2.69
C SER A 354 12.36 0.17 3.90
N SER A 355 11.61 1.27 4.09
CA SER A 355 10.59 1.42 5.12
C SER A 355 9.20 1.52 4.50
N ILE A 356 8.17 1.07 5.21
CA ILE A 356 6.79 1.42 4.84
C ILE A 356 6.50 2.90 5.12
N PHE A 357 7.25 3.54 6.00
CA PHE A 357 7.09 4.95 6.41
C PHE A 357 7.99 5.90 5.59
N GLU A 358 8.24 5.59 4.32
CA GLU A 358 9.00 6.45 3.41
C GLU A 358 8.20 7.62 2.83
N SER A 359 6.89 7.66 3.05
CA SER A 359 6.05 8.79 2.69
C SER A 359 5.19 9.21 3.87
N ALA A 360 5.03 10.50 4.06
CA ALA A 360 4.01 11.09 4.89
C ALA A 360 2.92 11.59 3.98
N THR A 361 1.68 11.32 4.35
CA THR A 361 0.46 11.67 3.62
C THR A 361 0.01 10.64 2.57
N SER A 362 -1.17 10.78 2.13
CA SER A 362 -2.04 10.15 1.12
C SER A 362 -1.74 8.73 0.57
N ASP A 363 -0.54 8.22 0.62
CA ASP A 363 -0.25 6.81 0.38
C ASP A 363 -0.48 5.95 1.65
N TYR A 364 -0.78 6.60 2.77
CA TYR A 364 -1.25 5.94 3.98
C TYR A 364 -2.76 5.78 3.89
N PHE A 365 -3.27 4.58 4.14
CA PHE A 365 -4.69 4.30 4.18
C PHE A 365 -5.37 5.23 5.18
N ASP A 366 -6.03 6.28 4.68
CA ASP A 366 -6.84 7.18 5.48
C ASP A 366 -8.30 6.69 5.39
N ALA A 367 -8.68 5.83 6.35
CA ALA A 367 -10.08 5.42 6.47
C ALA A 367 -10.99 6.64 6.57
N ASP A 368 -10.51 7.75 7.15
CA ASP A 368 -11.27 8.99 7.29
C ASP A 368 -11.50 9.68 5.94
N ALA A 369 -10.60 9.56 4.96
CA ALA A 369 -10.82 10.10 3.62
C ALA A 369 -12.00 9.39 2.92
N ILE A 370 -12.04 8.06 2.98
CA ILE A 370 -13.15 7.25 2.47
C ILE A 370 -14.44 7.63 3.21
N ILE A 371 -14.38 7.68 4.53
CA ILE A 371 -15.53 7.96 5.37
C ILE A 371 -16.05 9.38 5.15
N ASN A 372 -15.16 10.37 5.05
CA ASN A 372 -15.56 11.75 4.79
C ASN A 372 -16.15 11.90 3.39
N ARG A 373 -15.66 11.14 2.41
CA ARG A 373 -16.25 11.08 1.07
C ARG A 373 -17.67 10.50 1.12
N LEU A 374 -17.84 9.36 1.80
CA LEU A 374 -19.15 8.73 1.98
C LEU A 374 -20.11 9.59 2.80
N LYS A 375 -19.66 10.25 3.88
CA LYS A 375 -20.48 11.20 4.66
C LYS A 375 -21.00 12.36 3.84
N LYS A 376 -20.22 12.84 2.87
CA LYS A 376 -20.65 13.90 1.96
C LYS A 376 -21.78 13.44 1.05
N ASP A 377 -21.71 12.19 0.62
CA ASP A 377 -22.66 11.62 -0.33
C ASP A 377 -23.88 10.98 0.35
N ILE A 378 -23.70 10.37 1.53
CA ILE A 378 -24.74 9.66 2.25
C ILE A 378 -25.30 10.56 3.34
N THR A 379 -26.50 11.07 3.12
CA THR A 379 -27.29 11.79 4.12
C THR A 379 -28.53 10.94 4.50
N ILE A 380 -29.22 11.32 5.57
CA ILE A 380 -30.41 10.59 6.01
C ILE A 380 -31.48 10.44 4.91
N ASN A 381 -31.51 11.38 3.94
CA ASN A 381 -32.54 11.43 2.91
C ASN A 381 -32.03 11.25 1.49
N THR A 382 -30.72 11.34 1.26
CA THR A 382 -30.13 11.32 -0.09
C THR A 382 -28.85 10.53 -0.15
N VAL A 383 -28.54 10.01 -1.34
CA VAL A 383 -27.26 9.39 -1.68
C VAL A 383 -26.73 10.07 -2.93
N ALA A 384 -25.53 10.64 -2.86
CA ALA A 384 -24.93 11.47 -3.95
C ALA A 384 -25.85 12.62 -4.43
N GLY A 385 -26.67 13.18 -3.52
CA GLY A 385 -27.65 14.20 -3.85
C GLY A 385 -28.94 13.69 -4.54
N LEU A 386 -29.11 12.39 -4.61
CA LEU A 386 -30.30 11.73 -5.16
C LEU A 386 -31.11 11.09 -4.05
N ASN A 387 -32.42 11.08 -4.16
CA ASN A 387 -33.29 10.31 -3.27
C ASN A 387 -33.81 9.05 -3.95
N PHE A 388 -34.42 8.14 -3.20
CA PHE A 388 -34.91 6.87 -3.74
C PHE A 388 -36.06 6.99 -4.76
N SER A 389 -36.68 8.17 -4.87
CA SER A 389 -37.70 8.47 -5.88
C SER A 389 -37.15 9.27 -7.05
N SER A 390 -35.85 9.59 -7.08
CA SER A 390 -35.24 10.30 -8.20
C SER A 390 -35.42 9.51 -9.51
N PRO A 391 -35.88 10.15 -10.59
CA PRO A 391 -36.02 9.45 -11.88
C PRO A 391 -34.65 9.10 -12.46
N MET A 392 -34.59 8.05 -13.30
CA MET A 392 -33.33 7.64 -13.94
C MET A 392 -32.66 8.77 -14.73
N SER A 393 -33.44 9.66 -15.34
CA SER A 393 -32.91 10.86 -16.02
C SER A 393 -32.10 11.78 -15.09
N ALA A 394 -32.51 11.93 -13.83
CA ALA A 394 -31.76 12.70 -12.84
C ALA A 394 -30.45 12.00 -12.45
N ILE A 395 -30.47 10.65 -12.39
CA ILE A 395 -29.27 9.84 -12.14
C ILE A 395 -28.27 10.00 -13.30
N TYR A 396 -28.71 9.84 -14.53
CA TYR A 396 -27.85 10.05 -15.70
C TYR A 396 -27.26 11.45 -15.75
N SER A 397 -28.08 12.48 -15.52
CA SER A 397 -27.63 13.87 -15.49
C SER A 397 -26.57 14.11 -14.41
N ARG A 398 -26.79 13.55 -13.21
CA ARG A 398 -25.86 13.71 -12.08
C ARG A 398 -24.46 13.16 -12.37
N PHE A 399 -24.38 12.05 -13.09
CA PHE A 399 -23.12 11.37 -13.42
C PHE A 399 -22.64 11.62 -14.86
N LYS A 400 -23.27 12.55 -15.60
CA LYS A 400 -22.95 12.88 -17.00
C LYS A 400 -22.95 11.65 -17.92
N LYS A 401 -23.91 10.74 -17.72
CA LYS A 401 -24.11 9.53 -18.53
C LYS A 401 -25.36 9.67 -19.37
N SER A 402 -25.42 8.93 -20.47
CA SER A 402 -26.60 8.85 -21.32
C SER A 402 -27.37 7.56 -21.10
N GLU A 403 -28.65 7.55 -21.44
CA GLU A 403 -29.48 6.35 -21.38
C GLU A 403 -28.89 5.21 -22.24
N THR A 404 -28.25 5.55 -23.37
CA THR A 404 -27.59 4.58 -24.25
C THR A 404 -26.36 3.92 -23.64
N ASP A 405 -25.66 4.59 -22.72
CA ASP A 405 -24.53 3.99 -21.98
C ASP A 405 -25.01 2.95 -20.98
N PHE A 406 -26.25 3.08 -20.49
CA PHE A 406 -26.88 2.19 -19.53
C PHE A 406 -27.44 0.92 -20.18
N ASN A 407 -27.99 1.03 -21.38
CA ASN A 407 -28.66 -0.08 -22.09
C ASN A 407 -27.69 -1.09 -22.74
N LYS A 408 -26.38 -0.82 -22.74
CA LYS A 408 -25.36 -1.70 -23.34
C LYS A 408 -24.91 -2.86 -22.46
N SER A 409 -25.29 -2.89 -21.19
CA SER A 409 -24.88 -3.94 -20.25
C SER A 409 -26.05 -4.83 -19.90
N SER A 410 -25.91 -6.12 -20.12
CA SER A 410 -26.92 -7.15 -19.81
C SER A 410 -26.90 -7.59 -18.35
N SER A 411 -26.12 -6.94 -17.47
CA SER A 411 -26.03 -7.29 -16.05
C SER A 411 -26.86 -6.33 -15.19
N GLU A 412 -27.48 -6.84 -14.15
CA GLU A 412 -28.32 -6.11 -13.21
C GLU A 412 -27.61 -4.99 -12.43
N HIS A 413 -26.28 -4.91 -12.55
CA HIS A 413 -25.44 -3.95 -11.85
C HIS A 413 -24.56 -3.19 -12.84
N GLN A 414 -24.73 -1.89 -12.95
CA GLN A 414 -23.88 -1.05 -13.79
C GLN A 414 -23.08 -0.05 -12.96
N ILE A 415 -21.77 0.04 -13.26
CA ILE A 415 -20.93 1.11 -12.71
C ILE A 415 -21.32 2.42 -13.38
N ILE A 416 -21.85 3.36 -12.60
CA ILE A 416 -22.23 4.70 -13.09
C ILE A 416 -21.06 5.66 -12.99
N ALA A 417 -20.25 5.54 -11.96
CA ALA A 417 -19.06 6.34 -11.76
C ALA A 417 -17.98 5.50 -11.07
N ALA A 418 -16.74 5.72 -11.45
CA ALA A 418 -15.57 5.22 -10.77
C ALA A 418 -14.67 6.39 -10.41
N GLU A 419 -14.26 6.49 -9.16
CA GLU A 419 -13.39 7.54 -8.65
C GLU A 419 -12.22 6.88 -7.94
N ARG A 420 -11.01 7.35 -8.25
CA ARG A 420 -9.81 6.93 -7.51
C ARG A 420 -9.68 7.82 -6.28
N ILE A 421 -9.74 7.24 -5.09
CA ILE A 421 -9.59 7.96 -3.83
C ILE A 421 -8.11 8.16 -3.51
N SER A 422 -7.30 7.10 -3.73
CA SER A 422 -5.86 7.12 -3.57
C SER A 422 -5.19 6.17 -4.57
N ASN A 423 -3.88 5.93 -4.45
CA ASN A 423 -3.19 4.93 -5.27
C ASN A 423 -3.67 3.50 -5.00
N ASP A 424 -4.13 3.24 -3.80
CA ASP A 424 -4.51 1.91 -3.32
C ASP A 424 -6.03 1.74 -3.13
N GLU A 425 -6.83 2.80 -3.41
CA GLU A 425 -8.27 2.75 -3.20
C GLU A 425 -9.05 3.34 -4.37
N THR A 426 -10.06 2.61 -4.81
CA THR A 426 -11.04 3.09 -5.79
C THR A 426 -12.44 3.00 -5.20
N LEU A 427 -13.27 3.98 -5.54
CA LEU A 427 -14.68 4.04 -5.18
C LEU A 427 -15.50 3.88 -6.45
N ASP A 428 -16.19 2.76 -6.58
CA ASP A 428 -17.14 2.53 -7.65
C ASP A 428 -18.56 2.81 -7.12
N PHE A 429 -19.33 3.60 -7.84
CA PHE A 429 -20.72 3.87 -7.52
C PHE A 429 -21.64 3.12 -8.50
N PHE A 430 -22.63 2.41 -7.94
CA PHE A 430 -23.61 1.64 -8.67
C PHE A 430 -25.01 2.10 -8.32
N VAL A 431 -25.93 1.98 -9.28
CA VAL A 431 -27.36 1.98 -9.00
C VAL A 431 -27.85 0.53 -9.07
N LEU A 432 -28.52 0.10 -8.02
CA LEU A 432 -29.19 -1.18 -7.98
C LEU A 432 -30.54 -1.04 -8.69
N GLY A 433 -30.75 -1.77 -9.78
CA GLY A 433 -31.98 -1.79 -10.54
C GLY A 433 -32.58 -3.18 -10.63
N ASN A 434 -33.89 -3.25 -10.57
CA ASN A 434 -34.60 -4.48 -10.90
C ASN A 434 -35.20 -4.30 -12.31
N PRO A 435 -34.92 -5.18 -13.28
CA PRO A 435 -35.54 -5.09 -14.60
C PRO A 435 -37.03 -5.44 -14.49
N TRP A 436 -37.86 -4.42 -14.65
CA TRP A 436 -39.31 -4.64 -14.77
C TRP A 436 -39.65 -4.89 -16.22
N VAL A 437 -40.35 -6.01 -16.48
CA VAL A 437 -40.97 -6.29 -17.75
C VAL A 437 -42.41 -5.78 -17.67
N GLU A 438 -42.71 -4.63 -18.26
CA GLU A 438 -44.12 -4.24 -18.46
C GLU A 438 -44.77 -5.21 -19.45
N LYS A 439 -45.68 -6.04 -18.95
CA LYS A 439 -46.60 -6.78 -19.79
C LYS A 439 -47.63 -5.81 -20.35
N TYR A 440 -47.48 -5.43 -21.60
CA TYR A 440 -48.56 -4.78 -22.32
C TYR A 440 -49.60 -5.83 -22.75
N ASN A 441 -50.81 -5.78 -22.22
CA ASN A 441 -51.96 -6.53 -22.71
C ASN A 441 -52.54 -5.77 -23.92
N GLY A 442 -52.07 -6.11 -25.12
CA GLY A 442 -52.67 -5.65 -26.38
C GLY A 442 -53.18 -6.84 -27.15
N ASN A 443 -54.50 -6.96 -27.34
CA ASN A 443 -55.13 -7.87 -28.29
C ASN A 443 -54.67 -7.54 -29.69
N LEU A 444 -54.29 -8.57 -30.48
CA LEU A 444 -54.03 -8.62 -31.91
C LEU A 444 -52.55 -8.58 -32.35
N GLY A 445 -51.95 -9.73 -32.48
CA GLY A 445 -51.18 -10.20 -33.63
C GLY A 445 -49.87 -9.50 -34.04
N PHE A 446 -49.11 -8.80 -33.17
CA PHE A 446 -47.82 -8.19 -33.52
C PHE A 446 -46.72 -8.55 -32.55
N SER A 447 -45.50 -8.73 -33.10
CA SER A 447 -44.29 -9.03 -32.36
C SER A 447 -43.93 -7.90 -31.39
N TYR A 448 -43.77 -8.21 -30.11
CA TYR A 448 -43.48 -7.25 -29.07
C TYR A 448 -41.96 -7.08 -28.88
N THR A 449 -41.49 -5.86 -29.00
CA THR A 449 -40.16 -5.47 -28.49
C THR A 449 -40.36 -5.01 -27.05
N LEU A 450 -40.03 -5.86 -26.08
CA LEU A 450 -40.03 -5.52 -24.65
C LEU A 450 -38.90 -4.51 -24.42
N LYS A 451 -39.22 -3.26 -24.09
CA LYS A 451 -38.24 -2.32 -23.52
C LYS A 451 -38.19 -2.52 -22.02
N PRO A 452 -37.06 -2.94 -21.47
CA PRO A 452 -36.94 -3.03 -20.01
C PRO A 452 -36.98 -1.62 -19.40
N VAL A 453 -37.96 -1.37 -18.51
CA VAL A 453 -38.00 -0.15 -17.71
C VAL A 453 -37.27 -0.45 -16.41
N TYR A 454 -36.09 0.12 -16.23
CA TYR A 454 -35.32 -0.05 -15.01
C TYR A 454 -35.87 0.84 -13.89
N LYS A 455 -36.26 0.24 -12.78
CA LYS A 455 -36.56 0.94 -11.54
C LYS A 455 -35.41 0.70 -10.57
N HIS A 456 -34.73 1.77 -10.12
CA HIS A 456 -33.70 1.61 -9.10
C HIS A 456 -34.35 1.32 -7.74
N ILE A 457 -33.72 0.38 -7.00
CA ILE A 457 -34.16 -0.06 -5.66
C ILE A 457 -33.22 0.38 -4.56
N GLY A 458 -32.03 0.89 -4.90
CA GLY A 458 -31.02 1.34 -3.96
C GLY A 458 -29.77 1.83 -4.65
N PHE A 459 -28.77 2.15 -3.85
CA PHE A 459 -27.45 2.60 -4.31
C PHE A 459 -26.37 1.75 -3.65
N THR A 460 -25.27 1.53 -4.34
CA THR A 460 -24.13 0.79 -3.78
C THR A 460 -22.83 1.52 -4.07
N TYR A 461 -21.99 1.63 -3.06
CA TYR A 461 -20.60 1.97 -3.20
C TYR A 461 -19.76 0.71 -3.04
N ARG A 462 -18.84 0.47 -3.94
CA ARG A 462 -17.82 -0.57 -3.83
C ARG A 462 -16.46 0.09 -3.69
N ILE A 463 -15.84 -0.08 -2.54
CA ILE A 463 -14.51 0.42 -2.21
C ILE A 463 -13.55 -0.74 -2.43
N LYS A 464 -12.71 -0.65 -3.44
CA LYS A 464 -11.64 -1.62 -3.68
C LYS A 464 -10.38 -1.15 -2.98
N LEU A 465 -9.82 -2.02 -2.16
CA LEU A 465 -8.56 -1.82 -1.46
C LEU A 465 -7.48 -2.64 -2.17
N THR A 466 -6.42 -1.96 -2.60
CA THR A 466 -5.29 -2.59 -3.30
C THR A 466 -3.98 -2.24 -2.61
N GLY A 467 -2.92 -2.90 -2.96
CA GLY A 467 -1.60 -2.58 -2.40
C GLY A 467 -1.56 -2.66 -0.87
N ARG A 468 -1.27 -1.55 -0.21
CA ARG A 468 -1.14 -1.46 1.25
C ARG A 468 -2.47 -1.42 2.00
N SER A 469 -3.55 -1.16 1.30
CA SER A 469 -4.89 -1.08 1.90
C SER A 469 -5.54 -2.45 2.06
N VAL A 470 -5.03 -3.48 1.39
CA VAL A 470 -5.51 -4.85 1.53
C VAL A 470 -5.31 -5.33 2.97
N GLY A 471 -6.36 -5.92 3.55
CA GLY A 471 -6.35 -6.34 4.97
C GLY A 471 -6.80 -5.26 5.96
N ARG A 472 -7.15 -4.05 5.47
CA ARG A 472 -7.62 -2.93 6.29
C ARG A 472 -9.16 -2.80 6.33
N GLU A 473 -9.87 -3.73 5.72
CA GLU A 473 -11.33 -3.72 5.60
C GLU A 473 -12.03 -3.61 6.96
N ALA A 474 -11.53 -4.31 7.97
CA ALA A 474 -12.07 -4.27 9.32
C ALA A 474 -11.96 -2.87 9.97
N VAL A 475 -10.90 -2.12 9.65
CA VAL A 475 -10.69 -0.76 10.15
C VAL A 475 -11.71 0.18 9.53
N VAL A 476 -11.93 0.08 8.22
CA VAL A 476 -12.94 0.88 7.50
C VAL A 476 -14.34 0.56 8.02
N LEU A 477 -14.67 -0.72 8.14
CA LEU A 477 -15.97 -1.16 8.66
C LEU A 477 -16.25 -0.53 10.04
N LYS A 478 -15.31 -0.66 10.97
CA LYS A 478 -15.43 -0.13 12.33
C LYS A 478 -15.52 1.40 12.36
N SER A 479 -14.76 2.08 11.52
CA SER A 479 -14.81 3.54 11.42
C SER A 479 -16.12 4.01 10.82
N MET A 480 -16.71 3.28 9.88
CA MET A 480 -18.03 3.60 9.31
C MET A 480 -19.16 3.43 10.32
N GLU A 481 -19.09 2.45 11.22
CA GLU A 481 -20.06 2.26 12.30
C GLU A 481 -20.27 3.52 13.15
N THR A 482 -19.22 4.29 13.37
CA THR A 482 -19.24 5.49 14.23
C THR A 482 -19.37 6.79 13.46
N ALA A 483 -19.16 6.75 12.17
CA ALA A 483 -19.01 7.94 11.34
C ALA A 483 -20.30 8.46 10.74
N LEU A 484 -21.29 7.58 10.51
CA LEU A 484 -22.57 7.94 9.90
C LEU A 484 -23.54 8.45 10.99
N ASN A 485 -23.55 9.76 11.19
CA ASN A 485 -24.42 10.39 12.18
C ASN A 485 -25.92 10.22 11.80
N GLY A 486 -26.76 9.94 12.80
CA GLY A 486 -28.20 9.77 12.61
C GLY A 486 -28.62 8.32 12.25
N TYR A 487 -27.67 7.40 12.24
CA TYR A 487 -27.92 5.97 12.06
C TYR A 487 -27.68 5.21 13.37
N THR A 488 -28.48 4.16 13.59
CA THR A 488 -28.35 3.26 14.73
C THR A 488 -27.88 1.91 14.23
N LYS A 489 -26.89 1.29 14.88
CA LYS A 489 -26.41 -0.03 14.52
C LYS A 489 -27.44 -1.10 14.92
N ASP A 490 -27.82 -1.94 13.97
CA ASP A 490 -28.59 -3.15 14.23
C ASP A 490 -27.64 -4.24 14.74
N THR A 491 -27.62 -4.42 16.06
CA THR A 491 -26.74 -5.39 16.72
C THR A 491 -27.17 -6.84 16.53
N LYS A 492 -28.45 -7.08 16.20
CA LYS A 492 -28.98 -8.42 15.97
C LYS A 492 -28.47 -9.04 14.66
N HIS A 493 -28.35 -8.21 13.61
CA HIS A 493 -27.99 -8.65 12.27
C HIS A 493 -26.57 -8.23 11.85
N SER A 494 -25.84 -7.52 12.71
CA SER A 494 -24.43 -7.15 12.50
C SER A 494 -23.48 -8.21 13.05
N GLY A 495 -22.39 -8.49 12.33
CA GLY A 495 -21.37 -9.47 12.71
C GLY A 495 -19.95 -8.98 12.35
N GLU A 496 -19.00 -9.90 12.31
CA GLU A 496 -17.60 -9.58 12.03
C GLU A 496 -17.38 -9.02 10.60
N ASN A 497 -18.14 -9.53 9.63
CA ASN A 497 -18.01 -9.17 8.22
C ASN A 497 -19.15 -8.28 7.71
N VAL A 498 -20.15 -8.01 8.56
CA VAL A 498 -21.36 -7.28 8.20
C VAL A 498 -21.67 -6.24 9.27
N CYS A 499 -21.88 -4.99 8.87
CA CYS A 499 -22.43 -3.96 9.73
C CYS A 499 -23.70 -3.41 9.12
N ILE A 500 -24.77 -3.38 9.90
CA ILE A 500 -26.08 -2.88 9.47
C ILE A 500 -26.41 -1.64 10.29
N LEU A 501 -26.70 -0.55 9.58
CA LEU A 501 -27.05 0.73 10.14
C LEU A 501 -28.44 1.15 9.66
N GLN A 502 -29.25 1.65 10.54
CA GLN A 502 -30.63 2.07 10.25
C GLN A 502 -30.86 3.52 10.64
N SER A 503 -31.59 4.24 9.82
CA SER A 503 -32.20 5.54 10.14
C SER A 503 -33.73 5.41 10.02
N LYS A 504 -34.46 6.52 10.11
CA LYS A 504 -35.92 6.54 9.89
C LYS A 504 -36.34 6.22 8.44
N SER A 505 -35.43 6.40 7.47
CA SER A 505 -35.76 6.33 6.04
C SER A 505 -34.82 5.42 5.23
N GLN A 506 -33.71 5.01 5.82
CA GLN A 506 -32.65 4.29 5.10
C GLN A 506 -32.12 3.12 5.91
N LEU A 507 -31.78 2.05 5.19
CA LEU A 507 -31.04 0.90 5.63
C LEU A 507 -29.68 0.88 4.92
N ILE A 508 -28.60 0.81 5.66
CA ILE A 508 -27.25 0.70 5.12
C ILE A 508 -26.68 -0.66 5.54
N VAL A 509 -26.28 -1.44 4.56
CA VAL A 509 -25.59 -2.72 4.74
C VAL A 509 -24.14 -2.56 4.30
N ILE A 510 -23.22 -2.76 5.22
CA ILE A 510 -21.79 -2.67 4.96
C ILE A 510 -21.20 -4.07 5.05
N LEU A 511 -20.65 -4.56 3.96
CA LEU A 511 -20.04 -5.89 3.84
C LEU A 511 -18.54 -5.77 3.72
N LYS A 512 -17.83 -6.56 4.51
CA LYS A 512 -16.38 -6.74 4.42
C LYS A 512 -16.08 -8.01 3.62
N GLN A 513 -15.36 -7.86 2.52
CA GLN A 513 -14.79 -8.94 1.72
C GLN A 513 -13.30 -8.71 1.57
N SER A 514 -12.51 -9.75 1.21
CA SER A 514 -11.08 -9.59 1.00
C SER A 514 -10.79 -8.55 -0.10
N GLY A 515 -10.08 -7.49 0.28
CA GLY A 515 -9.73 -6.38 -0.63
C GLY A 515 -10.91 -5.50 -1.05
N THR A 516 -12.10 -5.67 -0.46
CA THR A 516 -13.29 -4.90 -0.89
C THR A 516 -14.23 -4.63 0.28
N ILE A 517 -14.82 -3.42 0.29
CA ILE A 517 -15.93 -3.06 1.16
C ILE A 517 -17.09 -2.62 0.28
N ILE A 518 -18.24 -3.21 0.53
CA ILE A 518 -19.49 -2.88 -0.16
C ILE A 518 -20.40 -2.13 0.82
N VAL A 519 -20.91 -0.98 0.39
CA VAL A 519 -21.87 -0.17 1.15
C VAL A 519 -23.14 -0.08 0.34
N ALA A 520 -24.09 -0.92 0.64
CA ALA A 520 -25.40 -0.93 -0.01
C ALA A 520 -26.41 -0.12 0.81
N ILE A 521 -27.15 0.75 0.14
CA ILE A 521 -28.08 1.70 0.75
C ILE A 521 -29.44 1.54 0.12
N TYR A 522 -30.43 1.22 0.95
CA TYR A 522 -31.80 0.95 0.55
C TYR A 522 -32.77 1.89 1.28
N PRO A 523 -33.95 2.16 0.71
CA PRO A 523 -35.04 2.72 1.48
C PRO A 523 -35.42 1.73 2.61
N LEU A 524 -35.67 2.24 3.81
CA LEU A 524 -36.12 1.42 4.92
C LEU A 524 -37.58 1.03 4.73
N ASN A 525 -37.83 -0.23 4.41
CA ASN A 525 -39.14 -0.83 4.30
C ASN A 525 -39.09 -2.31 4.80
N PRO A 526 -40.25 -2.93 5.09
CA PRO A 526 -40.29 -4.32 5.59
C PRO A 526 -39.64 -5.34 4.66
N GLU A 527 -39.71 -5.16 3.34
CA GLU A 527 -39.15 -6.07 2.35
C GLU A 527 -37.61 -6.05 2.38
N ASN A 528 -37.03 -4.86 2.49
CA ASN A 528 -35.56 -4.71 2.58
C ASN A 528 -35.01 -5.23 3.92
N LEU A 529 -35.77 -5.11 5.02
CA LEU A 529 -35.43 -5.73 6.30
C LEU A 529 -35.45 -7.27 6.24
N GLN A 530 -36.44 -7.86 5.57
CA GLN A 530 -36.50 -9.31 5.38
C GLN A 530 -35.36 -9.83 4.52
N MET A 531 -34.94 -9.07 3.51
CA MET A 531 -33.79 -9.39 2.68
C MET A 531 -32.50 -9.46 3.50
N VAL A 532 -32.34 -8.54 4.48
CA VAL A 532 -31.19 -8.54 5.40
C VAL A 532 -31.22 -9.78 6.31
N ASP A 533 -32.37 -10.14 6.87
CA ASP A 533 -32.52 -11.35 7.68
C ASP A 533 -32.16 -12.62 6.89
N PHE A 534 -32.55 -12.71 5.62
CA PHE A 534 -32.31 -13.86 4.79
C PHE A 534 -30.90 -13.98 4.25
N ASN A 535 -30.34 -12.89 3.74
CA ASN A 535 -29.04 -12.90 3.02
C ASN A 535 -27.82 -12.63 3.91
N TYR A 536 -27.99 -11.92 5.02
CA TYR A 536 -26.86 -11.43 5.81
C TYR A 536 -26.90 -11.85 7.29
N GLY A 537 -28.08 -12.20 7.84
CA GLY A 537 -28.25 -12.58 9.25
C GLY A 537 -27.79 -14.00 9.59
N ASN A 538 -27.70 -14.89 8.63
CA ASN A 538 -27.36 -16.31 8.82
C ASN A 538 -25.89 -16.67 8.53
N GLY A 539 -24.98 -15.70 8.40
CA GLY A 539 -23.54 -15.97 8.24
C GLY A 539 -23.13 -16.65 6.94
N MET A 540 -23.96 -16.60 5.90
CA MET A 540 -23.57 -17.09 4.58
C MET A 540 -22.56 -16.13 3.96
N GLU A 541 -21.41 -16.67 3.56
CA GLU A 541 -20.48 -16.00 2.65
C GLU A 541 -21.25 -15.63 1.39
N ALA A 542 -21.47 -14.33 1.17
CA ALA A 542 -22.07 -13.85 -0.06
C ALA A 542 -21.08 -14.08 -1.20
N ASP A 543 -21.35 -15.07 -2.03
CA ASP A 543 -20.65 -15.25 -3.29
C ASP A 543 -20.86 -13.97 -4.13
N SER A 544 -19.77 -13.33 -4.53
CA SER A 544 -19.73 -11.99 -5.13
C SER A 544 -20.39 -11.90 -6.52
N THR A 545 -21.02 -12.96 -6.98
CA THR A 545 -21.56 -13.06 -8.35
C THR A 545 -23.07 -13.22 -8.44
N THR A 546 -23.79 -13.49 -7.34
CA THR A 546 -25.24 -13.69 -7.43
C THR A 546 -25.99 -13.17 -6.21
N VAL A 547 -26.40 -11.91 -6.22
CA VAL A 547 -27.70 -11.58 -5.65
C VAL A 547 -28.72 -11.95 -6.73
N SER A 548 -29.03 -13.23 -6.86
CA SER A 548 -30.07 -13.65 -7.78
C SER A 548 -31.44 -13.30 -7.18
N THR A 549 -32.15 -12.49 -7.90
CA THR A 549 -33.55 -12.13 -7.60
C THR A 549 -34.54 -13.27 -7.84
N ASP A 550 -34.08 -14.49 -8.13
CA ASP A 550 -34.93 -15.63 -8.46
C ASP A 550 -35.68 -16.27 -7.28
N SER A 551 -35.42 -15.85 -6.03
CA SER A 551 -36.14 -16.43 -4.87
C SER A 551 -37.39 -15.65 -4.44
N LEU A 552 -37.75 -14.56 -5.12
CA LEU A 552 -38.92 -13.73 -4.75
C LEU A 552 -40.23 -14.06 -5.50
N THR A 553 -40.25 -15.08 -6.36
CA THR A 553 -41.46 -15.40 -7.15
C THR A 553 -42.03 -16.78 -6.92
N THR A 554 -42.04 -17.31 -5.70
CA THR A 554 -42.91 -18.45 -5.39
C THR A 554 -43.31 -18.46 -3.94
N LYS A 555 -44.38 -17.74 -3.60
CA LYS A 555 -45.46 -18.16 -2.65
C LYS A 555 -46.46 -17.02 -2.51
N THR A 556 -47.37 -16.97 -3.46
CA THR A 556 -48.74 -16.50 -3.19
C THR A 556 -49.68 -17.67 -3.45
N LYS A 557 -50.17 -18.21 -2.40
CA LYS A 557 -51.51 -18.76 -2.28
C LYS A 557 -52.12 -18.15 -1.06
#